data_7c8b92757a7bbbe7051de325d891c1aa
#
_entry.id   7c8b92757a7bbbe7051de325d891c1aa
#
_cell.length_a   1.000
_cell.length_b   1.000
_cell.length_c   1.000
_cell.angle_alpha   90.00
_cell.angle_beta   90.00
_cell.angle_gamma   90.00
#
_symmetry.space_group_name_H-M   'P 1'
#
loop_
_entity.id
_entity.type
_entity.pdbx_description
1 polymer ?
#
loop_
_entity_poly.entity_id
_entity_poly.type
_entity_poly.pdbx_seq_one_letter_code
_entity_poly.pdbx_strand_id
1 'polypeptide(L)'
;YTCHDIKGFEDAKPIGVELTNEGSKPLNKLEFAHIHSIEHANYAWFEQKLANPRIFDRGKVVPHEDKSRMPNFYFTPTEIEAITTAILGFNSNKYSDKMLIENLVDDKNVFKGYSLLQRYNCQGCHIIDDFGGQIVDVIGSAEYAPPNLNTQGIKTQPNWLFNFFKKPIT
;
A
#
# COMPACT_ATOMS: atom_id res chain seq x y z
N TYR A 1 -14.67 -19.25 0.22
CA TYR A 1 -15.55 -18.22 -0.37
C TYR A 1 -16.87 -18.03 0.37
N THR A 2 -17.07 -18.66 1.52
CA THR A 2 -18.34 -18.51 2.27
C THR A 2 -18.40 -17.26 3.14
N CYS A 3 -17.29 -16.59 3.40
CA CYS A 3 -17.23 -15.47 4.32
C CYS A 3 -16.86 -14.14 3.64
N HIS A 4 -16.17 -14.17 2.51
CA HIS A 4 -15.70 -13.00 1.79
C HIS A 4 -16.08 -13.07 0.31
N ASP A 5 -16.53 -11.97 -0.23
CA ASP A 5 -16.67 -11.79 -1.68
C ASP A 5 -15.31 -11.54 -2.31
N ILE A 6 -15.08 -12.18 -3.45
CA ILE A 6 -13.91 -11.99 -4.31
C ILE A 6 -14.45 -12.02 -5.74
N LYS A 7 -14.00 -11.12 -6.59
CA LYS A 7 -14.40 -11.05 -8.00
C LYS A 7 -14.26 -12.41 -8.69
N GLY A 8 -15.33 -12.88 -9.26
CA GLY A 8 -15.44 -14.21 -9.88
C GLY A 8 -15.95 -15.32 -8.94
N PHE A 9 -16.26 -14.99 -7.68
CA PHE A 9 -16.78 -15.90 -6.65
C PHE A 9 -17.85 -15.22 -5.78
N GLU A 10 -18.78 -14.50 -6.43
CA GLU A 10 -19.78 -13.64 -5.78
C GLU A 10 -20.98 -14.41 -5.20
N ASP A 11 -21.01 -15.73 -5.30
CA ASP A 11 -22.13 -16.57 -4.84
C ASP A 11 -22.21 -16.75 -3.30
N ALA A 12 -21.24 -16.22 -2.58
CA ALA A 12 -21.20 -16.27 -1.13
C ALA A 12 -22.11 -15.20 -0.50
N LYS A 13 -22.72 -15.52 0.66
CA LYS A 13 -23.30 -14.49 1.51
C LYS A 13 -22.18 -13.83 2.30
N PRO A 14 -21.77 -12.60 2.01
CA PRO A 14 -20.61 -12.00 2.67
C PRO A 14 -20.90 -11.76 4.13
N ILE A 15 -20.10 -12.38 4.99
CA ILE A 15 -20.06 -12.12 6.45
C ILE A 15 -18.89 -11.16 6.74
N GLY A 16 -17.84 -11.28 5.95
CA GLY A 16 -16.63 -10.48 6.04
C GLY A 16 -16.54 -9.41 4.95
N VAL A 17 -15.48 -8.66 4.96
CA VAL A 17 -15.17 -7.59 4.00
C VAL A 17 -14.95 -8.19 2.62
N GLU A 18 -15.34 -7.48 1.57
CA GLU A 18 -14.97 -7.82 0.19
C GLU A 18 -13.45 -7.74 0.01
N LEU A 19 -12.86 -8.75 -0.63
CA LEU A 19 -11.40 -8.85 -0.82
C LEU A 19 -10.92 -8.51 -2.24
N THR A 20 -11.82 -8.27 -3.19
CA THR A 20 -11.48 -8.05 -4.62
C THR A 20 -10.35 -7.02 -4.82
N ASN A 21 -10.33 -5.99 -3.99
CA ASN A 21 -9.36 -4.90 -4.08
C ASN A 21 -8.59 -4.68 -2.76
N GLU A 22 -8.54 -5.67 -1.90
CA GLU A 22 -7.99 -5.51 -0.55
C GLU A 22 -6.48 -5.20 -0.57
N GLY A 23 -5.73 -5.71 -1.55
CA GLY A 23 -4.31 -5.38 -1.76
C GLY A 23 -4.06 -3.90 -2.12
N SER A 24 -5.08 -3.20 -2.63
CA SER A 24 -5.03 -1.75 -2.91
C SER A 24 -5.48 -0.88 -1.75
N LYS A 25 -5.87 -1.48 -0.63
CA LYS A 25 -6.37 -0.75 0.52
C LYS A 25 -5.27 0.12 1.13
N PRO A 26 -5.50 1.43 1.27
CA PRO A 26 -4.51 2.30 1.86
C PRO A 26 -4.29 1.96 3.33
N LEU A 27 -3.04 2.09 3.77
CA LEU A 27 -2.60 1.69 5.11
C LEU A 27 -3.43 2.34 6.24
N ASN A 28 -3.87 3.57 6.04
CA ASN A 28 -4.70 4.30 7.02
C ASN A 28 -6.13 3.74 7.18
N LYS A 29 -6.53 2.79 6.33
CA LYS A 29 -7.80 2.05 6.47
C LYS A 29 -7.61 0.68 7.11
N LEU A 30 -6.39 0.29 7.43
CA LEU A 30 -6.07 -0.90 8.18
C LEU A 30 -5.96 -0.53 9.66
N GLU A 31 -6.79 -1.16 10.48
CA GLU A 31 -6.82 -0.86 11.91
C GLU A 31 -5.77 -1.70 12.65
N PHE A 32 -4.71 -1.07 13.12
CA PHE A 32 -3.69 -1.70 13.94
C PHE A 32 -4.03 -1.73 15.42
N ALA A 33 -5.11 -1.02 15.83
CA ALA A 33 -5.52 -0.88 17.23
C ALA A 33 -4.35 -0.47 18.14
N HIS A 34 -4.15 -1.15 19.25
CA HIS A 34 -3.05 -0.90 20.20
C HIS A 34 -1.86 -1.85 19.98
N ILE A 35 -1.70 -2.40 18.77
CA ILE A 35 -0.63 -3.33 18.46
C ILE A 35 0.56 -2.55 17.88
N HIS A 36 1.61 -2.42 18.69
CA HIS A 36 2.84 -1.72 18.32
C HIS A 36 4.00 -2.69 18.00
N SER A 37 3.75 -4.01 18.12
CA SER A 37 4.78 -5.03 17.91
C SER A 37 4.94 -5.49 16.46
N ILE A 38 4.07 -5.03 15.57
CA ILE A 38 4.13 -5.32 14.12
C ILE A 38 4.46 -4.07 13.34
N GLU A 39 5.10 -4.26 12.21
CA GLU A 39 5.40 -3.16 11.30
C GLU A 39 4.08 -2.55 10.74
N HIS A 40 4.02 -1.24 10.63
CA HIS A 40 2.91 -0.52 10.00
C HIS A 40 2.98 -0.64 8.47
N ALA A 41 2.74 -1.85 7.97
CA ALA A 41 2.73 -2.20 6.56
C ALA A 41 1.56 -3.13 6.24
N ASN A 42 1.08 -3.09 4.99
CA ASN A 42 -0.07 -3.91 4.58
C ASN A 42 0.22 -5.40 4.79
N TYR A 43 1.37 -5.88 4.35
CA TYR A 43 1.73 -7.29 4.48
C TYR A 43 1.74 -7.74 5.95
N ALA A 44 2.35 -6.95 6.84
CA ALA A 44 2.46 -7.29 8.26
C ALA A 44 1.07 -7.32 8.94
N TRP A 45 0.16 -6.43 8.53
CA TRP A 45 -1.21 -6.44 9.00
C TRP A 45 -1.95 -7.71 8.56
N PHE A 46 -1.84 -8.12 7.28
CA PHE A 46 -2.49 -9.33 6.77
C PHE A 46 -1.92 -10.59 7.42
N GLU A 47 -0.60 -10.72 7.52
CA GLU A 47 0.03 -11.83 8.22
C GLU A 47 -0.47 -11.96 9.66
N GLN A 48 -0.49 -10.86 10.39
CA GLN A 48 -0.98 -10.84 11.76
C GLN A 48 -2.48 -11.15 11.84
N LYS A 49 -3.28 -10.65 10.89
CA LYS A 49 -4.72 -10.93 10.82
C LYS A 49 -5.01 -12.40 10.53
N LEU A 50 -4.21 -13.06 9.74
CA LEU A 50 -4.31 -14.48 9.44
C LEU A 50 -3.81 -15.35 10.60
N ALA A 51 -2.72 -14.96 11.24
CA ALA A 51 -2.16 -15.69 12.38
C ALA A 51 -3.05 -15.62 13.62
N ASN A 52 -3.60 -14.44 13.91
CA ASN A 52 -4.48 -14.23 15.06
C ASN A 52 -5.53 -13.14 14.74
N PRO A 53 -6.69 -13.52 14.17
CA PRO A 53 -7.71 -12.58 13.73
C PRO A 53 -8.23 -11.62 14.80
N ARG A 54 -8.20 -12.02 16.07
CA ARG A 54 -8.75 -11.25 17.20
C ARG A 54 -7.71 -10.41 17.95
N ILE A 55 -6.46 -10.39 17.50
CA ILE A 55 -5.42 -9.59 18.17
C ILE A 55 -5.79 -8.10 18.19
N PHE A 56 -6.44 -7.63 17.13
CA PHE A 56 -6.85 -6.23 16.97
C PHE A 56 -8.07 -5.84 17.82
N ASP A 57 -8.71 -6.82 18.46
CA ASP A 57 -9.78 -6.58 19.45
C ASP A 57 -9.23 -6.42 20.87
N ARG A 58 -7.93 -6.67 21.07
CA ARG A 58 -7.29 -6.59 22.38
C ARG A 58 -7.35 -5.16 22.92
N GLY A 59 -7.87 -5.01 24.12
CA GLY A 59 -8.02 -3.71 24.78
C GLY A 59 -9.25 -2.92 24.35
N LYS A 60 -10.04 -3.40 23.37
CA LYS A 60 -11.30 -2.76 22.99
C LYS A 60 -12.43 -3.14 23.93
N VAL A 61 -13.08 -2.13 24.50
CA VAL A 61 -14.32 -2.28 25.28
C VAL A 61 -15.50 -2.06 24.35
N VAL A 62 -15.81 -3.07 23.55
CA VAL A 62 -16.93 -3.06 22.58
C VAL A 62 -17.82 -4.27 22.77
N PRO A 63 -19.13 -4.21 22.40
CA PRO A 63 -20.03 -5.34 22.39
C PRO A 63 -19.46 -6.52 21.59
N HIS A 64 -19.93 -7.73 21.90
CA HIS A 64 -19.42 -8.94 21.25
C HIS A 64 -19.67 -8.94 19.74
N GLU A 65 -20.77 -8.38 19.31
CA GLU A 65 -21.19 -8.23 17.90
C GLU A 65 -20.26 -7.34 17.08
N ASP A 66 -19.55 -6.41 17.73
CA ASP A 66 -18.62 -5.49 17.09
C ASP A 66 -17.17 -6.02 17.03
N LYS A 67 -16.93 -7.17 17.64
CA LYS A 67 -15.64 -7.85 17.59
C LYS A 67 -15.44 -8.59 16.28
N SER A 68 -14.18 -8.82 15.93
CA SER A 68 -13.83 -9.60 14.74
C SER A 68 -14.51 -10.97 14.74
N ARG A 69 -15.27 -11.25 13.67
CA ARG A 69 -15.96 -12.53 13.47
C ARG A 69 -15.11 -13.57 12.74
N MET A 70 -13.97 -13.16 12.20
CA MET A 70 -13.06 -14.06 11.50
C MET A 70 -12.55 -15.13 12.48
N PRO A 71 -12.78 -16.44 12.20
CA PRO A 71 -12.24 -17.50 13.04
C PRO A 71 -10.72 -17.62 12.84
N ASN A 72 -10.04 -18.21 13.82
CA ASN A 72 -8.66 -18.64 13.63
C ASN A 72 -8.67 -19.99 12.90
N PHE A 73 -8.04 -20.04 11.73
CA PHE A 73 -7.91 -21.23 10.90
C PHE A 73 -6.65 -22.03 11.20
N TYR A 74 -5.80 -21.56 12.11
CA TYR A 74 -4.53 -22.20 12.49
C TYR A 74 -3.60 -22.45 11.30
N PHE A 75 -3.54 -21.49 10.40
CA PHE A 75 -2.63 -21.54 9.24
C PHE A 75 -1.18 -21.67 9.68
N THR A 76 -0.43 -22.46 8.94
CA THR A 76 1.04 -22.51 9.05
C THR A 76 1.67 -21.22 8.54
N PRO A 77 2.92 -20.88 8.92
CA PRO A 77 3.60 -19.69 8.39
C PRO A 77 3.65 -19.64 6.86
N THR A 78 3.87 -20.77 6.20
CA THR A 78 3.91 -20.85 4.74
C THR A 78 2.55 -20.58 4.09
N GLU A 79 1.45 -21.04 4.72
CA GLU A 79 0.09 -20.75 4.25
C GLU A 79 -0.25 -19.27 4.45
N ILE A 80 0.15 -18.67 5.57
CA ILE A 80 -0.03 -17.25 5.83
C ILE A 80 0.68 -16.42 4.77
N GLU A 81 1.95 -16.73 4.48
CA GLU A 81 2.73 -16.05 3.44
C GLU A 81 2.07 -16.17 2.06
N ALA A 82 1.62 -17.37 1.69
CA ALA A 82 0.94 -17.61 0.42
C ALA A 82 -0.37 -16.83 0.30
N ILE A 83 -1.20 -16.85 1.34
CA ILE A 83 -2.48 -16.13 1.37
C ILE A 83 -2.24 -14.61 1.36
N THR A 84 -1.29 -14.11 2.14
CA THR A 84 -0.91 -12.69 2.15
C THR A 84 -0.46 -12.23 0.78
N THR A 85 0.40 -13.01 0.13
CA THR A 85 0.87 -12.73 -1.24
C THR A 85 -0.29 -12.64 -2.22
N ALA A 86 -1.23 -13.59 -2.15
CA ALA A 86 -2.42 -13.60 -3.00
C ALA A 86 -3.31 -12.36 -2.74
N ILE A 87 -3.57 -12.01 -1.47
CA ILE A 87 -4.40 -10.85 -1.11
C ILE A 87 -3.74 -9.54 -1.57
N LEU A 88 -2.44 -9.39 -1.42
CA LEU A 88 -1.71 -8.21 -1.90
C LEU A 88 -1.76 -8.10 -3.43
N GLY A 89 -1.94 -9.21 -4.13
CA GLY A 89 -2.20 -9.23 -5.57
C GLY A 89 -3.63 -8.80 -5.96
N PHE A 90 -4.58 -8.81 -5.03
CA PHE A 90 -5.95 -8.35 -5.26
C PHE A 90 -6.00 -6.83 -5.21
N ASN A 91 -5.72 -6.21 -6.34
CA ASN A 91 -5.68 -4.76 -6.42
C ASN A 91 -6.59 -4.23 -7.52
N SER A 92 -7.05 -2.98 -7.34
CA SER A 92 -7.96 -2.30 -8.25
C SER A 92 -7.29 -1.83 -9.54
N ASN A 93 -6.17 -2.44 -9.91
CA ASN A 93 -5.34 -2.00 -11.01
C ASN A 93 -6.07 -2.01 -12.34
N LYS A 94 -6.64 -0.88 -12.66
CA LYS A 94 -6.91 -0.48 -14.02
C LYS A 94 -5.61 0.10 -14.62
N TYR A 95 -4.55 -0.70 -14.60
CA TYR A 95 -3.38 -0.34 -15.41
C TYR A 95 -3.79 -0.44 -16.87
N SER A 96 -3.54 0.58 -17.64
CA SER A 96 -3.42 0.38 -19.07
C SER A 96 -2.30 -0.65 -19.29
N ASP A 97 -2.54 -1.67 -20.11
CA ASP A 97 -1.51 -2.66 -20.48
C ASP A 97 -0.22 -2.00 -20.98
N LYS A 98 -0.32 -0.76 -21.47
CA LYS A 98 0.80 0.12 -21.85
C LYS A 98 1.64 0.63 -20.66
N MET A 99 1.19 0.42 -19.42
CA MET A 99 1.88 0.84 -18.20
C MET A 99 2.41 -0.34 -17.40
N LEU A 100 2.27 -1.56 -17.90
CA LEU A 100 2.89 -2.73 -17.30
C LEU A 100 4.42 -2.63 -17.35
N ILE A 101 5.06 -3.23 -16.36
CA ILE A 101 6.51 -3.20 -16.08
C ILE A 101 7.38 -3.54 -17.30
N GLU A 102 6.86 -4.29 -18.27
CA GLU A 102 7.55 -4.57 -19.55
C GLU A 102 7.99 -3.30 -20.29
N ASN A 103 7.30 -2.18 -20.07
CA ASN A 103 7.66 -0.88 -20.64
C ASN A 103 8.46 0.02 -19.68
N LEU A 104 8.59 -0.35 -18.40
CA LEU A 104 9.35 0.41 -17.41
C LEU A 104 10.85 0.05 -17.43
N VAL A 105 11.19 -1.10 -17.98
CA VAL A 105 12.58 -1.57 -18.11
C VAL A 105 13.22 -1.10 -19.42
N ASP A 106 12.50 -0.32 -20.22
CA ASP A 106 13.11 0.36 -21.35
C ASP A 106 13.96 1.53 -20.82
N ASP A 107 15.29 1.36 -20.88
CA ASP A 107 16.28 2.38 -20.51
C ASP A 107 15.96 3.76 -21.08
N LYS A 108 15.31 3.80 -22.24
CA LYS A 108 14.86 5.06 -22.88
C LYS A 108 13.79 5.78 -22.08
N ASN A 109 12.83 5.07 -21.47
CA ASN A 109 11.78 5.68 -20.65
C ASN A 109 12.33 6.14 -19.31
N VAL A 110 13.25 5.39 -18.71
CA VAL A 110 13.97 5.79 -17.51
C VAL A 110 14.79 7.04 -17.78
N PHE A 111 15.61 7.05 -18.85
CA PHE A 111 16.39 8.21 -19.25
C PHE A 111 15.52 9.44 -19.54
N LYS A 112 14.39 9.26 -20.22
CA LYS A 112 13.44 10.34 -20.46
C LYS A 112 12.84 10.87 -19.16
N GLY A 113 12.54 9.98 -18.21
CA GLY A 113 12.08 10.33 -16.87
C GLY A 113 13.11 11.20 -16.15
N TYR A 114 14.37 10.80 -16.11
CA TYR A 114 15.45 11.60 -15.55
C TYR A 114 15.59 12.97 -16.21
N SER A 115 15.51 13.01 -17.53
CA SER A 115 15.58 14.28 -18.28
C SER A 115 14.43 15.23 -17.90
N LEU A 116 13.24 14.69 -17.64
CA LEU A 116 12.09 15.47 -17.16
C LEU A 116 12.29 15.95 -15.71
N LEU A 117 12.81 15.09 -14.82
CA LEU A 117 13.12 15.47 -13.45
C LEU A 117 14.11 16.65 -13.39
N GLN A 118 15.12 16.64 -14.24
CA GLN A 118 16.08 17.75 -14.38
C GLN A 118 15.43 18.99 -14.99
N ARG A 119 14.68 18.82 -16.09
CA ARG A 119 14.03 19.93 -16.80
C ARG A 119 13.05 20.69 -15.91
N TYR A 120 12.30 19.98 -15.07
CA TYR A 120 11.33 20.57 -14.14
C TYR A 120 11.93 20.88 -12.77
N ASN A 121 13.25 20.70 -12.60
CA ASN A 121 13.96 20.95 -11.35
C ASN A 121 13.34 20.25 -10.12
N CYS A 122 12.89 19.03 -10.27
CA CYS A 122 12.30 18.27 -9.16
C CYS A 122 13.31 18.07 -8.02
N GLN A 123 14.60 17.95 -8.34
CA GLN A 123 15.69 17.82 -7.37
C GLN A 123 15.94 19.10 -6.56
N GLY A 124 15.49 20.26 -7.01
CA GLY A 124 15.56 21.49 -6.19
C GLY A 124 14.81 21.37 -4.88
N CYS A 125 13.71 20.60 -4.90
CA CYS A 125 12.84 20.38 -3.73
C CYS A 125 12.96 18.97 -3.14
N HIS A 126 13.15 17.94 -3.97
CA HIS A 126 13.17 16.54 -3.56
C HIS A 126 14.58 15.94 -3.64
N ILE A 127 14.88 15.03 -2.73
CA ILE A 127 16.07 14.17 -2.83
C ILE A 127 15.73 13.03 -3.81
N ILE A 128 16.54 12.88 -4.88
CA ILE A 128 16.42 11.83 -5.89
C ILE A 128 17.84 11.33 -6.20
N ASP A 129 18.10 10.03 -6.06
CA ASP A 129 19.44 9.42 -6.19
C ASP A 129 20.49 10.08 -5.28
N ASP A 130 20.09 10.39 -4.05
CA ASP A 130 20.91 11.05 -3.03
C ASP A 130 21.36 12.48 -3.37
N PHE A 131 20.83 13.07 -4.44
CA PHE A 131 21.06 14.45 -4.84
C PHE A 131 19.80 15.31 -4.68
N GLY A 132 19.99 16.59 -4.41
CA GLY A 132 18.90 17.57 -4.34
C GLY A 132 18.45 17.87 -2.93
N GLY A 133 17.23 18.39 -2.82
CA GLY A 133 16.62 18.74 -1.53
C GLY A 133 17.10 20.05 -0.92
N GLN A 134 17.78 20.92 -1.69
CA GLN A 134 18.31 22.20 -1.20
C GLN A 134 17.24 23.15 -0.65
N ILE A 135 15.97 22.89 -0.96
CA ILE A 135 14.85 23.67 -0.42
C ILE A 135 14.83 23.68 1.12
N VAL A 136 15.40 22.65 1.76
CA VAL A 136 15.51 22.55 3.22
C VAL A 136 16.28 23.73 3.80
N ASP A 137 17.34 24.17 3.11
CA ASP A 137 18.17 25.31 3.53
C ASP A 137 17.37 26.62 3.50
N VAL A 138 16.40 26.71 2.59
CA VAL A 138 15.51 27.87 2.45
C VAL A 138 14.38 27.85 3.46
N ILE A 139 13.77 26.67 3.67
CA ILE A 139 12.67 26.49 4.62
C ILE A 139 13.17 26.54 6.07
N GLY A 140 14.42 26.11 6.31
CA GLY A 140 15.03 26.06 7.64
C GLY A 140 14.49 24.92 8.53
N SER A 141 13.69 24.01 7.98
CA SER A 141 13.12 22.90 8.74
C SER A 141 12.97 21.66 7.84
N ALA A 142 13.56 20.54 8.27
CA ALA A 142 13.41 19.26 7.59
C ALA A 142 12.00 18.68 7.73
N GLU A 143 11.25 19.10 8.76
CA GLU A 143 9.88 18.62 9.00
C GLU A 143 8.90 19.07 7.91
N TYR A 144 9.12 20.26 7.36
CA TYR A 144 8.29 20.81 6.27
C TYR A 144 8.88 20.58 4.88
N ALA A 145 9.99 19.86 4.81
CA ALA A 145 10.64 19.57 3.53
C ALA A 145 9.83 18.58 2.70
N PRO A 146 9.84 18.74 1.36
CA PRO A 146 9.30 17.72 0.47
C PRO A 146 9.95 16.35 0.69
N PRO A 147 9.19 15.25 0.55
CA PRO A 147 9.70 13.91 0.86
C PRO A 147 10.85 13.49 -0.06
N ASN A 148 11.76 12.67 0.47
CA ASN A 148 12.75 11.95 -0.31
C ASN A 148 12.05 10.95 -1.25
N LEU A 149 12.37 10.98 -2.54
CA LEU A 149 11.72 10.16 -3.56
C LEU A 149 12.42 8.83 -3.87
N ASN A 150 13.59 8.54 -3.30
CA ASN A 150 14.36 7.31 -3.58
C ASN A 150 13.55 6.03 -3.37
N THR A 151 12.60 6.04 -2.47
CA THR A 151 11.78 4.87 -2.13
C THR A 151 10.31 4.99 -2.57
N GLN A 152 9.95 6.00 -3.35
CA GLN A 152 8.54 6.21 -3.73
C GLN A 152 7.99 5.11 -4.64
N GLY A 153 8.81 4.53 -5.50
CA GLY A 153 8.41 3.39 -6.33
C GLY A 153 7.98 2.15 -5.54
N ILE A 154 8.48 2.00 -4.30
CA ILE A 154 8.10 0.91 -3.40
C ILE A 154 6.86 1.27 -2.58
N LYS A 155 6.66 2.55 -2.28
CA LYS A 155 5.60 3.05 -1.38
C LYS A 155 4.29 3.37 -2.09
N THR A 156 4.35 3.75 -3.37
CA THR A 156 3.21 4.28 -4.10
C THR A 156 2.87 3.41 -5.29
N GLN A 157 1.58 3.24 -5.53
CA GLN A 157 1.12 2.56 -6.74
C GLN A 157 1.32 3.46 -7.97
N PRO A 158 1.82 2.92 -9.10
CA PRO A 158 2.07 3.69 -10.32
C PRO A 158 0.85 4.50 -10.80
N ASN A 159 -0.36 3.93 -10.74
CA ASN A 159 -1.59 4.65 -11.11
C ASN A 159 -1.90 5.84 -10.21
N TRP A 160 -1.66 5.69 -8.91
CA TRP A 160 -1.84 6.79 -7.98
C TRP A 160 -0.84 7.91 -8.30
N LEU A 161 0.43 7.56 -8.47
CA LEU A 161 1.49 8.51 -8.78
C LEU A 161 1.24 9.23 -10.11
N PHE A 162 0.82 8.48 -11.14
CA PHE A 162 0.45 9.05 -12.44
C PHE A 162 -0.71 10.06 -12.33
N ASN A 163 -1.76 9.72 -11.59
CA ASN A 163 -2.90 10.61 -11.39
C ASN A 163 -2.54 11.82 -10.53
N PHE A 164 -1.68 11.63 -9.53
CA PHE A 164 -1.16 12.71 -8.71
C PHE A 164 -0.38 13.72 -9.53
N PHE A 165 0.51 13.28 -10.45
CA PHE A 165 1.21 14.19 -11.34
C PHE A 165 0.28 14.95 -12.29
N LYS A 166 -0.84 14.35 -12.68
CA LYS A 166 -1.85 15.03 -13.54
C LYS A 166 -2.68 16.06 -12.78
N LYS A 167 -2.99 15.76 -11.53
CA LYS A 167 -3.79 16.62 -10.66
C LYS A 167 -3.37 16.38 -9.21
N PRO A 168 -2.35 17.11 -8.71
CA PRO A 168 -1.95 17.03 -7.33
C PRO A 168 -3.14 17.35 -6.41
N ILE A 169 -3.37 16.48 -5.44
CA ILE A 169 -4.38 16.71 -4.40
C ILE A 169 -3.68 17.53 -3.33
N THR A 170 -4.09 18.73 -3.14
CA THR A 170 -3.67 19.61 -2.04
C THR A 170 -4.61 19.40 -0.85
#